data_2689e74d1fe3226053b0a84aef017721
#
_entry.id   2689e74d1fe3226053b0a84aef017721
#
_cell.length_a   1.000
_cell.length_b   1.000
_cell.length_c   1.000
_cell.angle_alpha   90.00
_cell.angle_beta   90.00
_cell.angle_gamma   90.00
#
_symmetry.space_group_name_H-M   'P 1'
#
loop_
_entity.id
_entity.type
_entity.pdbx_description
1 polymer ?
#
loop_
_entity_poly.entity_id
_entity_poly.type
_entity_poly.pdbx_seq_one_letter_code
_entity_poly.pdbx_strand_id
1 'polypeptide(L)'
;VVYMPSFIFHAPCPFGLEGLLADEIRALNADPDLIRSAKGGVSFAGGLELGMAVCLHSRFATRVLLRVAFDEYWDSRDVYALAKKTPWEKWFGTDATFRIHSSANRCPLESLDFATLRIKDGLCDRFTELAGRRPSVEKRSPDVRIEAYFTFDHVSFYIDLAGESLFKRGWRLCL
;
A
#
# COMPACT_ATOMS: atom_id res chain seq x y z
N VAL A 1 8.62 3.53 -28.36
CA VAL A 1 7.67 3.22 -27.28
C VAL A 1 8.43 3.32 -25.98
N VAL A 2 8.23 4.38 -25.21
CA VAL A 2 8.81 4.53 -23.87
C VAL A 2 8.08 3.53 -22.98
N TYR A 3 8.78 2.51 -22.53
CA TYR A 3 8.25 1.54 -21.56
C TYR A 3 8.12 2.26 -20.22
N MET A 4 6.94 2.77 -19.92
CA MET A 4 6.62 3.30 -18.58
C MET A 4 6.46 2.12 -17.64
N PRO A 5 7.14 2.10 -16.50
CA PRO A 5 6.95 1.04 -15.52
C PRO A 5 5.49 1.00 -15.07
N SER A 6 4.85 -0.14 -15.23
CA SER A 6 3.48 -0.34 -14.78
C SER A 6 3.50 -0.73 -13.30
N PHE A 7 2.87 0.08 -12.48
CA PHE A 7 2.65 -0.19 -11.05
C PHE A 7 1.28 -0.80 -10.84
N ILE A 8 1.11 -1.54 -9.76
CA ILE A 8 -0.16 -2.08 -9.33
C ILE A 8 -0.63 -1.28 -8.12
N PHE A 9 -1.87 -0.83 -8.19
CA PHE A 9 -2.53 -0.07 -7.15
C PHE A 9 -3.74 -0.82 -6.62
N HIS A 10 -4.09 -0.56 -5.37
CA HIS A 10 -5.35 -0.96 -4.78
C HIS A 10 -6.02 0.25 -4.13
N ALA A 11 -7.25 0.52 -4.51
CA ALA A 11 -8.07 1.59 -3.96
C ALA A 11 -9.23 0.98 -3.17
N PRO A 12 -9.17 0.95 -1.82
CA PRO A 12 -10.29 0.55 -1.00
C PRO A 12 -11.45 1.55 -1.12
N CYS A 13 -12.67 1.05 -1.07
CA CYS A 13 -13.89 1.86 -1.04
C CYS A 13 -14.94 1.22 -0.11
N PRO A 14 -15.99 1.96 0.29
CA PRO A 14 -17.13 1.38 0.98
C PRO A 14 -17.78 0.29 0.13
N PHE A 15 -18.23 -0.75 0.80
CA PHE A 15 -18.89 -1.89 0.16
C PHE A 15 -20.10 -1.45 -0.70
N GLY A 16 -20.17 -1.96 -1.92
CA GLY A 16 -21.21 -1.64 -2.90
C GLY A 16 -20.86 -0.48 -3.83
N LEU A 17 -19.74 0.22 -3.62
CA LEU A 17 -19.30 1.34 -4.47
C LEU A 17 -18.18 0.94 -5.45
N GLU A 18 -17.80 -0.33 -5.48
CA GLU A 18 -16.68 -0.81 -6.30
C GLU A 18 -16.88 -0.54 -7.80
N GLY A 19 -18.10 -0.70 -8.29
CA GLY A 19 -18.45 -0.41 -9.69
C GLY A 19 -18.27 1.07 -10.04
N LEU A 20 -18.76 1.96 -9.18
CA LEU A 20 -18.62 3.41 -9.37
C LEU A 20 -17.15 3.86 -9.29
N LEU A 21 -16.37 3.28 -8.38
CA LEU A 21 -14.94 3.54 -8.31
C LEU A 21 -14.21 3.05 -9.56
N ALA A 22 -14.55 1.88 -10.07
CA ALA A 22 -13.98 1.37 -11.31
C ALA A 22 -14.29 2.29 -12.51
N ASP A 23 -15.49 2.85 -12.57
CA ASP A 23 -15.88 3.81 -13.60
C ASP A 23 -15.09 5.12 -13.48
N GLU A 24 -14.86 5.63 -12.27
CA GLU A 24 -13.98 6.79 -12.05
C GLU A 24 -12.54 6.52 -12.54
N ILE A 25 -12.01 5.33 -12.24
CA ILE A 25 -10.64 4.96 -12.65
C ILE A 25 -10.56 4.85 -14.17
N ARG A 26 -11.57 4.28 -14.85
CA ARG A 26 -11.66 4.25 -16.32
C ARG A 26 -11.69 5.65 -16.93
N ALA A 27 -12.43 6.57 -16.32
CA ALA A 27 -12.53 7.95 -16.77
C ALA A 27 -11.19 8.72 -16.68
N LEU A 28 -10.24 8.23 -15.88
CA LEU A 28 -8.87 8.75 -15.78
C LEU A 28 -7.89 8.11 -16.78
N ASN A 29 -8.40 7.52 -17.86
CA ASN A 29 -7.63 6.84 -18.92
C ASN A 29 -6.85 5.60 -18.46
N ALA A 30 -7.35 4.92 -17.43
CA ALA A 30 -6.84 3.60 -17.05
C ALA A 30 -7.23 2.55 -18.12
N ASP A 31 -6.35 1.60 -18.36
CA ASP A 31 -6.65 0.47 -19.23
C ASP A 31 -7.76 -0.39 -18.59
N PRO A 32 -8.93 -0.54 -19.23
CA PRO A 32 -10.05 -1.31 -18.69
C PRO A 32 -9.70 -2.77 -18.40
N ASP A 33 -8.79 -3.36 -19.17
CA ASP A 33 -8.36 -4.75 -19.01
C ASP A 33 -7.47 -4.95 -17.77
N LEU A 34 -6.94 -3.86 -17.22
CA LEU A 34 -6.10 -3.86 -16.02
C LEU A 34 -6.86 -3.43 -14.76
N ILE A 35 -8.19 -3.26 -14.84
CA ILE A 35 -9.04 -2.91 -13.70
C ILE A 35 -9.73 -4.18 -13.19
N ARG A 36 -9.62 -4.44 -11.89
CA ARG A 36 -10.25 -5.57 -11.20
C ARG A 36 -10.99 -5.10 -9.97
N SER A 37 -12.31 -5.24 -9.98
CA SER A 37 -13.15 -4.98 -8.83
C SER A 37 -13.25 -6.21 -7.96
N ALA A 38 -13.08 -6.04 -6.65
CA ALA A 38 -13.29 -7.06 -5.64
C ALA A 38 -14.04 -6.44 -4.46
N LYS A 39 -14.57 -7.27 -3.58
CA LYS A 39 -15.32 -6.79 -2.41
C LYS A 39 -14.48 -5.80 -1.58
N GLY A 40 -14.95 -4.56 -1.49
CA GLY A 40 -14.35 -3.49 -0.70
C GLY A 40 -13.24 -2.71 -1.39
N GLY A 41 -13.02 -2.89 -2.71
CA GLY A 41 -12.04 -2.09 -3.43
C GLY A 41 -11.83 -2.47 -4.88
N VAL A 42 -10.99 -1.69 -5.55
CA VAL A 42 -10.63 -1.86 -6.96
C VAL A 42 -9.11 -1.89 -7.08
N SER A 43 -8.58 -2.91 -7.75
CA SER A 43 -7.17 -2.97 -8.13
C SER A 43 -7.03 -2.55 -9.58
N PHE A 44 -5.99 -1.81 -9.88
CA PHE A 44 -5.70 -1.34 -11.23
C PHE A 44 -4.20 -1.22 -11.45
N ALA A 45 -3.78 -1.20 -12.71
CA ALA A 45 -2.38 -1.02 -13.06
C ALA A 45 -2.20 0.18 -14.00
N GLY A 46 -1.03 0.83 -13.90
CA GLY A 46 -0.68 1.98 -14.72
C GLY A 46 0.59 2.68 -14.23
N GLY A 47 0.89 3.84 -14.80
CA GLY A 47 1.96 4.71 -14.32
C GLY A 47 1.66 5.31 -12.95
N LEU A 48 2.68 5.90 -12.33
CA LEU A 48 2.51 6.56 -11.02
C LEU A 48 1.52 7.73 -11.11
N GLU A 49 1.47 8.39 -12.26
CA GLU A 49 0.56 9.49 -12.57
C GLU A 49 -0.92 9.07 -12.42
N LEU A 50 -1.26 7.84 -12.83
CA LEU A 50 -2.62 7.30 -12.67
C LEU A 50 -2.97 7.15 -11.19
N GLY A 51 -2.07 6.58 -10.38
CA GLY A 51 -2.27 6.47 -8.93
C GLY A 51 -2.49 7.82 -8.27
N MET A 52 -1.69 8.82 -8.65
CA MET A 52 -1.83 10.21 -8.16
C MET A 52 -3.11 10.86 -8.64
N ALA A 53 -3.52 10.64 -9.89
CA ALA A 53 -4.78 11.15 -10.43
C ALA A 53 -5.99 10.56 -9.67
N VAL A 54 -5.97 9.27 -9.33
CA VAL A 54 -7.01 8.67 -8.49
C VAL A 54 -7.04 9.29 -7.10
N CYS A 55 -5.87 9.53 -6.46
CA CYS A 55 -5.80 10.26 -5.19
C CYS A 55 -6.44 11.64 -5.27
N LEU A 56 -6.25 12.35 -6.38
CA LEU A 56 -6.74 13.73 -6.54
C LEU A 56 -8.23 13.80 -6.88
N HIS A 57 -8.70 12.94 -7.77
CA HIS A 57 -10.03 13.06 -8.38
C HIS A 57 -11.08 12.08 -7.85
N SER A 58 -10.71 10.95 -7.28
CA SER A 58 -11.70 9.97 -6.82
C SER A 58 -12.55 10.49 -5.66
N ARG A 59 -13.84 10.23 -5.75
CA ARG A 59 -14.85 10.52 -4.71
C ARG A 59 -15.19 9.30 -3.87
N PHE A 60 -14.91 8.11 -4.39
CA PHE A 60 -15.29 6.84 -3.77
C PHE A 60 -14.11 6.11 -3.12
N ALA A 61 -12.86 6.32 -3.57
CA ALA A 61 -11.71 5.75 -2.94
C ALA A 61 -11.50 6.33 -1.54
N THR A 62 -11.25 5.47 -0.55
CA THR A 62 -10.86 5.92 0.80
C THR A 62 -9.36 6.15 0.90
N ARG A 63 -8.58 5.42 0.15
CA ARG A 63 -7.12 5.49 0.02
C ARG A 63 -6.70 5.03 -1.37
N VAL A 64 -5.45 5.27 -1.72
CA VAL A 64 -4.80 4.67 -2.88
C VAL A 64 -3.49 4.05 -2.41
N LEU A 65 -3.39 2.75 -2.54
CA LEU A 65 -2.28 1.94 -2.06
C LEU A 65 -1.43 1.46 -3.24
N LEU A 66 -0.16 1.83 -3.25
CA LEU A 66 0.82 1.36 -4.23
C LEU A 66 1.44 0.05 -3.77
N ARG A 67 1.29 -1.03 -4.53
CA ARG A 67 1.91 -2.32 -4.21
C ARG A 67 3.41 -2.28 -4.52
N VAL A 68 4.23 -2.46 -3.49
CA VAL A 68 5.70 -2.45 -3.59
C VAL A 68 6.31 -3.84 -3.48
N ALA A 69 5.59 -4.80 -2.92
CA ALA A 69 5.99 -6.20 -2.86
C ALA A 69 4.78 -7.13 -2.82
N PHE A 70 4.96 -8.33 -3.35
CA PHE A 70 3.99 -9.41 -3.34
C PHE A 70 4.75 -10.74 -3.45
N ASP A 71 4.53 -11.66 -2.52
CA ASP A 71 5.14 -12.98 -2.56
C ASP A 71 4.35 -13.98 -1.70
N GLU A 72 4.62 -15.26 -1.89
CA GLU A 72 4.15 -16.33 -1.02
C GLU A 72 4.90 -16.30 0.31
N TYR A 73 4.27 -16.81 1.36
CA TYR A 73 4.89 -17.00 2.66
C TYR A 73 4.35 -18.27 3.34
N TRP A 74 5.17 -18.90 4.14
CA TRP A 74 4.83 -20.02 4.99
C TRP A 74 4.88 -19.65 6.47
N ASP A 75 5.85 -18.80 6.82
CA ASP A 75 6.03 -18.35 8.20
C ASP A 75 6.55 -16.90 8.27
N SER A 76 6.79 -16.44 9.48
CA SER A 76 7.26 -15.08 9.74
C SER A 76 8.69 -14.79 9.23
N ARG A 77 9.49 -15.82 8.92
CA ARG A 77 10.84 -15.66 8.35
C ARG A 77 10.76 -15.23 6.89
N ASP A 78 9.79 -15.78 6.15
CA ASP A 78 9.53 -15.39 4.76
C ASP A 78 9.07 -13.95 4.69
N VAL A 79 8.19 -13.55 5.62
CA VAL A 79 7.73 -12.15 5.75
C VAL A 79 8.90 -11.19 6.01
N TYR A 80 9.81 -11.55 6.90
CA TYR A 80 11.04 -10.78 7.14
C TYR A 80 11.92 -10.72 5.88
N ALA A 81 12.14 -11.85 5.21
CA ALA A 81 12.97 -11.93 4.01
C ALA A 81 12.41 -11.07 2.87
N LEU A 82 11.09 -11.10 2.66
CA LEU A 82 10.42 -10.24 1.68
C LEU A 82 10.58 -8.76 2.05
N ALA A 83 10.38 -8.39 3.31
CA ALA A 83 10.55 -7.02 3.77
C ALA A 83 11.99 -6.52 3.58
N LYS A 84 12.97 -7.36 3.85
CA LYS A 84 14.40 -7.05 3.63
C LYS A 84 14.76 -6.95 2.13
N LYS A 85 14.14 -7.77 1.27
CA LYS A 85 14.33 -7.76 -0.19
C LYS A 85 13.66 -6.55 -0.87
N THR A 86 12.58 -6.03 -0.30
CA THR A 86 11.79 -4.93 -0.89
C THR A 86 12.62 -3.64 -0.96
N PRO A 87 12.69 -2.96 -2.12
CA PRO A 87 13.52 -1.76 -2.31
C PRO A 87 12.84 -0.50 -1.77
N TRP A 88 12.71 -0.41 -0.44
CA TRP A 88 12.06 0.70 0.26
C TRP A 88 12.71 2.06 -0.02
N GLU A 89 14.04 2.08 -0.24
CA GLU A 89 14.84 3.27 -0.55
C GLU A 89 14.43 4.00 -1.83
N LYS A 90 13.67 3.33 -2.70
CA LYS A 90 13.07 3.96 -3.90
C LYS A 90 11.92 4.90 -3.56
N TRP A 91 11.34 4.74 -2.38
CA TRP A 91 10.11 5.41 -1.98
C TRP A 91 10.31 6.43 -0.87
N PHE A 92 11.22 6.18 0.06
CA PHE A 92 11.53 7.09 1.15
C PHE A 92 12.94 6.86 1.71
N GLY A 93 13.46 7.85 2.42
CA GLY A 93 14.80 7.80 3.00
C GLY A 93 14.79 7.54 4.51
N THR A 94 15.98 7.49 5.10
CA THR A 94 16.21 7.26 6.53
C THR A 94 15.73 8.40 7.43
N ASP A 95 15.49 9.58 6.88
CA ASP A 95 15.02 10.76 7.62
C ASP A 95 13.48 10.77 7.75
N ALA A 96 12.78 9.97 6.96
CA ALA A 96 11.34 9.82 7.04
C ALA A 96 10.93 8.92 8.20
N THR A 97 9.80 9.23 8.81
CA THR A 97 9.15 8.37 9.80
C THR A 97 8.14 7.44 9.12
N PHE A 98 7.95 6.25 9.66
CA PHE A 98 7.01 5.31 9.08
C PHE A 98 6.16 4.59 10.12
N ARG A 99 5.03 4.06 9.66
CA ARG A 99 4.16 3.16 10.40
C ARG A 99 3.76 1.99 9.51
N ILE A 100 3.73 0.80 10.09
CA ILE A 100 3.19 -0.40 9.44
C ILE A 100 1.87 -0.77 10.11
N HIS A 101 0.85 -0.97 9.30
CA HIS A 101 -0.42 -1.55 9.70
C HIS A 101 -0.63 -2.86 8.94
N SER A 102 -0.99 -3.91 9.64
CA SER A 102 -1.23 -5.22 9.03
C SER A 102 -2.70 -5.60 9.16
N SER A 103 -3.24 -6.13 8.08
CA SER A 103 -4.57 -6.71 8.02
C SER A 103 -4.51 -8.09 7.36
N ALA A 104 -5.47 -8.94 7.65
CA ALA A 104 -5.42 -10.32 7.20
C ALA A 104 -6.81 -10.87 6.85
N ASN A 105 -6.83 -11.76 5.87
CA ASN A 105 -7.97 -12.60 5.55
C ASN A 105 -7.51 -14.06 5.46
N ARG A 106 -7.93 -14.88 6.45
CA ARG A 106 -7.54 -16.30 6.57
C ARG A 106 -6.02 -16.53 6.68
N CYS A 107 -5.31 -15.62 7.36
CA CYS A 107 -3.88 -15.76 7.58
C CYS A 107 -3.59 -16.92 8.55
N PRO A 108 -2.66 -17.85 8.22
CA PRO A 108 -2.30 -18.98 9.07
C PRO A 108 -1.34 -18.60 10.20
N LEU A 109 -0.78 -17.40 10.22
CA LEU A 109 0.15 -16.97 11.27
C LEU A 109 -0.56 -16.80 12.61
N GLU A 110 0.06 -17.27 13.68
CA GLU A 110 -0.49 -17.19 15.03
C GLU A 110 -0.64 -15.74 15.54
N SER A 111 0.25 -14.84 15.11
CA SER A 111 0.26 -13.46 15.54
C SER A 111 0.56 -12.49 14.38
N LEU A 112 -0.43 -11.68 14.06
CA LEU A 112 -0.29 -10.61 13.06
C LEU A 112 0.61 -9.47 13.57
N ASP A 113 0.60 -9.20 14.87
CA ASP A 113 1.48 -8.22 15.49
C ASP A 113 2.94 -8.66 15.39
N PHE A 114 3.23 -9.95 15.59
CA PHE A 114 4.57 -10.48 15.42
C PHE A 114 5.01 -10.40 13.95
N ALA A 115 4.13 -10.72 13.00
CA ALA A 115 4.43 -10.55 11.58
C ALA A 115 4.74 -9.08 11.24
N THR A 116 4.00 -8.15 11.81
CA THR A 116 4.26 -6.70 11.64
C THR A 116 5.63 -6.29 12.16
N LEU A 117 6.05 -6.84 13.31
CA LEU A 117 7.40 -6.62 13.83
C LEU A 117 8.47 -7.18 12.89
N ARG A 118 8.23 -8.35 12.30
CA ARG A 118 9.16 -8.96 11.33
C ARG A 118 9.31 -8.11 10.07
N ILE A 119 8.21 -7.49 9.57
CA ILE A 119 8.28 -6.53 8.46
C ILE A 119 9.14 -5.32 8.86
N LYS A 120 8.89 -4.76 10.04
CA LYS A 120 9.68 -3.63 10.57
C LYS A 120 11.17 -3.98 10.65
N ASP A 121 11.50 -5.15 11.19
CA ASP A 121 12.89 -5.58 11.34
C ASP A 121 13.56 -5.72 9.97
N GLY A 122 12.93 -6.39 9.00
CA GLY A 122 13.47 -6.52 7.64
C GLY A 122 13.69 -5.18 6.94
N LEU A 123 12.73 -4.26 7.07
CA LEU A 123 12.85 -2.89 6.54
C LEU A 123 14.01 -2.13 7.19
N CYS A 124 14.10 -2.15 8.52
CA CYS A 124 15.16 -1.46 9.25
C CYS A 124 16.55 -2.04 8.93
N ASP A 125 16.68 -3.37 8.84
CA ASP A 125 17.94 -4.04 8.52
C ASP A 125 18.40 -3.67 7.10
N ARG A 126 17.47 -3.61 6.13
CA ARG A 126 17.80 -3.14 4.79
C ARG A 126 18.38 -1.72 4.78
N PHE A 127 17.73 -0.78 5.45
CA PHE A 127 18.25 0.59 5.52
C PHE A 127 19.58 0.68 6.27
N THR A 128 19.75 -0.12 7.32
CA THR A 128 21.02 -0.19 8.05
C THR A 128 22.16 -0.69 7.16
N GLU A 129 21.91 -1.72 6.34
CA GLU A 129 22.90 -2.26 5.40
C GLU A 129 23.24 -1.28 4.29
N LEU A 130 22.25 -0.51 3.78
CA LEU A 130 22.47 0.42 2.66
C LEU A 130 23.04 1.77 3.09
N ALA A 131 22.59 2.30 4.23
CA ALA A 131 22.86 3.67 4.64
C ALA A 131 23.47 3.81 6.05
N GLY A 132 23.73 2.71 6.74
CA GLY A 132 24.30 2.71 8.10
C GLY A 132 23.35 3.20 9.19
N ARG A 133 22.11 3.58 8.85
CA ARG A 133 21.08 4.04 9.79
C ARG A 133 19.70 3.64 9.32
N ARG A 134 18.75 3.59 10.23
CA ARG A 134 17.37 3.16 9.99
C ARG A 134 16.37 4.30 10.16
N PRO A 135 15.25 4.30 9.43
CA PRO A 135 14.15 5.23 9.65
C PRO A 135 13.47 4.97 11.00
N SER A 136 12.83 5.99 11.55
CA SER A 136 12.14 5.92 12.84
C SER A 136 10.67 5.56 12.68
N VAL A 137 10.12 4.84 13.67
CA VAL A 137 8.69 4.52 13.71
C VAL A 137 7.93 5.67 14.41
N GLU A 138 6.88 6.17 13.75
CA GLU A 138 5.97 7.17 14.30
C GLU A 138 4.52 6.68 14.17
N LYS A 139 3.81 6.59 15.30
CA LYS A 139 2.45 6.01 15.34
C LYS A 139 1.34 7.00 15.00
N ARG A 140 1.50 8.27 15.34
CA ARG A 140 0.43 9.28 15.23
C ARG A 140 0.42 9.97 13.86
N SER A 141 1.55 10.52 13.45
CA SER A 141 1.69 11.29 12.22
C SER A 141 2.94 10.86 11.43
N PRO A 142 2.99 9.61 10.93
CA PRO A 142 4.11 9.13 10.14
C PRO A 142 4.14 9.83 8.78
N ASP A 143 5.35 10.04 8.23
CA ASP A 143 5.54 10.51 6.87
C ASP A 143 5.10 9.45 5.85
N VAL A 144 5.36 8.18 6.16
CA VAL A 144 5.04 7.04 5.29
C VAL A 144 4.16 6.03 6.02
N ARG A 145 3.04 5.68 5.41
CA ARG A 145 2.15 4.61 5.88
C ARG A 145 2.33 3.39 4.99
N ILE A 146 2.68 2.27 5.63
CA ILE A 146 2.84 0.98 4.99
C ILE A 146 1.69 0.09 5.42
N GLU A 147 0.98 -0.49 4.46
CA GLU A 147 -0.08 -1.46 4.69
C GLU A 147 0.41 -2.84 4.26
N ALA A 148 0.34 -3.81 5.14
CA ALA A 148 0.62 -5.21 4.85
C ALA A 148 -0.68 -6.00 4.86
N TYR A 149 -0.97 -6.69 3.77
CA TYR A 149 -2.16 -7.51 3.64
C TYR A 149 -1.80 -8.97 3.48
N PHE A 150 -2.29 -9.79 4.41
CA PHE A 150 -2.02 -11.22 4.44
C PHE A 150 -3.25 -12.01 3.99
N THR A 151 -3.04 -12.95 3.09
CA THR A 151 -4.00 -14.00 2.74
C THR A 151 -3.54 -15.33 3.31
N PHE A 152 -4.17 -16.43 2.90
CA PHE A 152 -3.78 -17.78 3.34
C PHE A 152 -2.34 -18.14 2.95
N ASP A 153 -1.88 -17.70 1.78
CA ASP A 153 -0.62 -18.12 1.16
C ASP A 153 0.25 -16.97 0.66
N HIS A 154 -0.28 -15.73 0.59
CA HIS A 154 0.44 -14.58 0.05
C HIS A 154 0.42 -13.39 1.01
N VAL A 155 1.45 -12.57 0.92
CA VAL A 155 1.52 -11.26 1.56
C VAL A 155 1.81 -10.17 0.53
N SER A 156 1.14 -9.04 0.66
CA SER A 156 1.36 -7.85 -0.15
C SER A 156 1.77 -6.68 0.73
N PHE A 157 2.78 -5.94 0.31
CA PHE A 157 3.15 -4.68 0.95
C PHE A 157 2.76 -3.51 0.06
N TYR A 158 2.12 -2.53 0.67
CA TYR A 158 1.65 -1.32 0.01
C TYR A 158 2.19 -0.08 0.71
N ILE A 159 2.41 0.98 -0.07
CA ILE A 159 2.63 2.33 0.42
C ILE A 159 1.36 3.14 0.16
N ASP A 160 0.84 3.81 1.18
CA ASP A 160 -0.33 4.70 1.05
C ASP A 160 0.10 6.02 0.38
N LEU A 161 -0.38 6.25 -0.84
CA LEU A 161 -0.11 7.48 -1.58
C LEU A 161 -0.93 8.67 -1.08
N ALA A 162 -2.04 8.41 -0.37
CA ALA A 162 -2.93 9.46 0.10
C ALA A 162 -2.45 10.09 1.43
N GLY A 163 -1.66 9.36 2.22
CA GLY A 163 -1.21 9.75 3.56
C GLY A 163 -2.34 9.75 4.60
N GLU A 164 -3.48 10.35 4.30
CA GLU A 164 -4.72 10.32 5.09
C GLU A 164 -5.89 9.80 4.26
N SER A 165 -6.98 9.46 4.95
CA SER A 165 -8.22 9.05 4.27
C SER A 165 -8.73 10.17 3.37
N LEU A 166 -8.99 9.86 2.09
CA LEU A 166 -9.34 10.83 1.06
C LEU A 166 -10.64 11.60 1.35
N PHE A 167 -11.55 11.06 2.16
CA PHE A 167 -12.76 11.79 2.58
C PHE A 167 -12.47 12.97 3.53
N LYS A 168 -11.27 13.07 4.12
CA LYS A 168 -10.86 14.17 5.01
C LYS A 168 -10.30 15.37 4.27
N ARG A 169 -10.62 15.56 3.01
CA ARG A 169 -10.10 16.67 2.17
C ARG A 169 -10.47 18.09 2.60
N GLY A 170 -10.93 18.29 3.84
CA GLY A 170 -11.26 19.62 4.35
C GLY A 170 -12.58 20.22 3.84
N TRP A 171 -13.40 19.44 3.18
CA TRP A 171 -14.68 19.89 2.61
C TRP A 171 -15.78 20.05 3.68
N ARG A 172 -15.60 19.41 4.83
CA ARG A 172 -16.48 19.60 5.99
C ARG A 172 -15.89 20.69 6.89
N LEU A 173 -16.38 21.91 6.73
CA LEU A 173 -15.96 23.06 7.52
C LEU A 173 -16.66 23.17 8.87
N CYS A 174 -17.75 22.45 9.09
CA CYS A 174 -18.50 22.41 10.34
C CYS A 174 -19.05 21.00 10.60
N LEU A 175 -18.95 20.55 11.82
CA LEU A 175 -19.80 19.57 12.46
C LEU A 175 -20.61 20.28 13.50
#